data_3ab52cd919bb55f90ae290b59efb9140
#
_entry.id   3ab52cd919bb55f90ae290b59efb9140
#
_cell.length_a   1.000
_cell.length_b   1.000
_cell.length_c   1.000
_cell.angle_alpha   90.00
_cell.angle_beta   90.00
_cell.angle_gamma   90.00
#
_symmetry.space_group_name_H-M   'P 1'
#
loop_
_entity.id
_entity.type
_entity.pdbx_description
1 polymer ?
#
loop_
_entity_poly.entity_id
_entity_poly.type
_entity_poly.pdbx_seq_one_letter_code
_entity_poly.pdbx_strand_id
1 'polypeptide(L)'
;MKTLSKDNAENVARHLAMAARLIDEDPALAHEHALAASRSAGRVGVVRETVAITAYAVGDFALALRELRTHRRITGSDDQVPLIVDSERGVGKPDRALEEGRAVDRSKLSVPVRVQLAIAMSGARLDLGETERALQELDIPEADPDRAFEWSPALFSARAAVLEELGRDAEAAEWERRAQIASDALDAAAGVADREVIVVEEIELIDDEGGVDVASGVIPTEDLGLDDIEDLGDTSTSADDADVTDADADAVSAGAVDVDEADADSDASTESSAPDEDAR
;
A
#
# COMPACT_ATOMS: atom_id res chain seq x y z
N MET A 1 -5.55 -26.41 -0.90
CA MET A 1 -5.89 -25.11 -1.53
C MET A 1 -6.40 -25.38 -2.94
N LYS A 2 -7.54 -24.83 -3.34
CA LYS A 2 -7.92 -24.83 -4.76
C LYS A 2 -6.97 -23.85 -5.47
N THR A 3 -6.08 -24.36 -6.29
CA THR A 3 -5.26 -23.56 -7.21
C THR A 3 -6.18 -22.94 -8.25
N LEU A 4 -5.94 -21.70 -8.60
CA LEU A 4 -6.61 -21.04 -9.72
C LEU A 4 -6.33 -21.82 -11.02
N SER A 5 -7.29 -21.88 -11.94
CA SER A 5 -6.99 -22.32 -13.29
C SER A 5 -5.96 -21.36 -13.92
N LYS A 6 -5.21 -21.83 -14.91
CA LYS A 6 -4.17 -21.02 -15.58
C LYS A 6 -4.74 -19.70 -16.08
N ASP A 7 -5.86 -19.76 -16.81
CA ASP A 7 -6.51 -18.58 -17.40
C ASP A 7 -6.96 -17.58 -16.33
N ASN A 8 -7.54 -18.06 -15.24
CA ASN A 8 -7.89 -17.20 -14.11
C ASN A 8 -6.66 -16.59 -13.43
N ALA A 9 -5.57 -17.34 -13.28
CA ALA A 9 -4.34 -16.84 -12.71
C ALA A 9 -3.73 -15.71 -13.57
N GLU A 10 -3.71 -15.90 -14.90
CA GLU A 10 -3.23 -14.88 -15.83
C GLU A 10 -4.10 -13.62 -15.80
N ASN A 11 -5.42 -13.76 -15.78
CA ASN A 11 -6.33 -12.62 -15.71
C ASN A 11 -6.16 -11.85 -14.39
N VAL A 12 -6.06 -12.55 -13.26
CA VAL A 12 -5.77 -11.95 -11.95
C VAL A 12 -4.42 -11.21 -11.97
N ALA A 13 -3.36 -11.83 -12.51
CA ALA A 13 -2.05 -11.20 -12.61
C ALA A 13 -2.07 -9.91 -13.44
N ARG A 14 -2.80 -9.88 -14.56
CA ARG A 14 -2.98 -8.66 -15.36
C ARG A 14 -3.66 -7.55 -14.57
N HIS A 15 -4.72 -7.88 -13.84
CA HIS A 15 -5.40 -6.88 -13.00
C HIS A 15 -4.50 -6.36 -11.88
N LEU A 16 -3.74 -7.23 -11.20
CA LEU A 16 -2.79 -6.80 -10.18
C LEU A 16 -1.68 -5.91 -10.76
N ALA A 17 -1.14 -6.25 -11.94
CA ALA A 17 -0.14 -5.43 -12.62
C ALA A 17 -0.70 -4.05 -13.01
N MET A 18 -1.96 -3.99 -13.48
CA MET A 18 -2.61 -2.71 -13.78
C MET A 18 -2.86 -1.89 -12.50
N ALA A 19 -3.30 -2.52 -11.42
CA ALA A 19 -3.46 -1.83 -10.14
C ALA A 19 -2.14 -1.24 -9.65
N ALA A 20 -1.05 -2.00 -9.70
CA ALA A 20 0.27 -1.52 -9.30
C ALA A 20 0.79 -0.37 -10.17
N ARG A 21 0.49 -0.39 -11.48
CA ARG A 21 0.91 0.66 -12.41
C ARG A 21 0.13 1.97 -12.23
N LEU A 22 -1.15 1.86 -11.88
CA LEU A 22 -2.07 3.00 -11.83
C LEU A 22 -2.19 3.63 -10.44
N ILE A 23 -1.61 3.02 -9.41
CA ILE A 23 -1.85 3.45 -8.01
C ILE A 23 -1.50 4.92 -7.77
N ASP A 24 -0.45 5.42 -8.40
CA ASP A 24 0.01 6.80 -8.24
C ASP A 24 -0.63 7.77 -9.26
N GLU A 25 -1.08 7.26 -10.42
CA GLU A 25 -1.64 8.07 -11.50
C GLU A 25 -3.17 8.18 -11.42
N ASP A 26 -3.85 7.06 -11.18
CA ASP A 26 -5.31 6.95 -11.06
C ASP A 26 -5.69 5.90 -9.99
N PRO A 27 -5.66 6.28 -8.71
CA PRO A 27 -5.98 5.37 -7.60
C PRO A 27 -7.38 4.74 -7.71
N ALA A 28 -8.35 5.46 -8.29
CA ALA A 28 -9.71 4.96 -8.45
C ALA A 28 -9.75 3.79 -9.45
N LEU A 29 -9.12 3.95 -10.60
CA LEU A 29 -9.02 2.89 -11.60
C LEU A 29 -8.15 1.72 -11.09
N ALA A 30 -7.06 2.01 -10.36
CA ALA A 30 -6.26 0.99 -9.70
C ALA A 30 -7.12 0.14 -8.76
N HIS A 31 -7.99 0.78 -7.99
CA HIS A 31 -8.90 0.10 -7.07
C HIS A 31 -9.93 -0.77 -7.80
N GLU A 32 -10.47 -0.32 -8.92
CA GLU A 32 -11.35 -1.14 -9.77
C GLU A 32 -10.66 -2.42 -10.27
N HIS A 33 -9.41 -2.31 -10.70
CA HIS A 33 -8.59 -3.46 -11.09
C HIS A 33 -8.34 -4.42 -9.91
N ALA A 34 -8.02 -3.92 -8.73
CA ALA A 34 -7.86 -4.73 -7.53
C ALA A 34 -9.14 -5.48 -7.16
N LEU A 35 -10.29 -4.80 -7.20
CA LEU A 35 -11.60 -5.41 -6.97
C LEU A 35 -11.92 -6.48 -8.03
N ALA A 36 -11.57 -6.26 -9.30
CA ALA A 36 -11.73 -7.25 -10.37
C ALA A 36 -10.91 -8.53 -10.08
N ALA A 37 -9.64 -8.38 -9.66
CA ALA A 37 -8.81 -9.50 -9.25
C ALA A 37 -9.43 -10.28 -8.07
N SER A 38 -9.99 -9.56 -7.10
CA SER A 38 -10.54 -10.16 -5.87
C SER A 38 -11.77 -11.05 -6.12
N ARG A 39 -12.56 -10.78 -7.17
CA ARG A 39 -13.70 -11.62 -7.55
C ARG A 39 -13.30 -13.07 -7.87
N SER A 40 -12.14 -13.24 -8.49
CA SER A 40 -11.64 -14.56 -8.92
C SER A 40 -10.67 -15.19 -7.92
N ALA A 41 -9.93 -14.38 -7.16
CA ALA A 41 -8.81 -14.83 -6.34
C ALA A 41 -8.84 -14.30 -4.89
N GLY A 42 -10.01 -14.05 -4.33
CA GLY A 42 -10.20 -13.44 -3.02
C GLY A 42 -9.65 -14.23 -1.82
N ARG A 43 -9.06 -15.42 -2.02
CA ARG A 43 -8.37 -16.20 -0.99
C ARG A 43 -6.85 -16.16 -1.10
N VAL A 44 -6.34 -15.37 -2.04
CA VAL A 44 -4.91 -15.19 -2.30
C VAL A 44 -4.44 -13.95 -1.53
N GLY A 45 -3.40 -14.09 -0.72
CA GLY A 45 -2.91 -13.02 0.17
C GLY A 45 -2.58 -11.74 -0.58
N VAL A 46 -1.78 -11.80 -1.64
CA VAL A 46 -1.40 -10.62 -2.43
C VAL A 46 -2.61 -9.90 -3.05
N VAL A 47 -3.68 -10.61 -3.40
CA VAL A 47 -4.90 -9.97 -3.91
C VAL A 47 -5.60 -9.15 -2.81
N ARG A 48 -5.66 -9.69 -1.59
CA ARG A 48 -6.20 -8.96 -0.43
C ARG A 48 -5.38 -7.73 -0.08
N GLU A 49 -4.07 -7.88 -0.13
CA GLU A 49 -3.12 -6.79 0.06
C GLU A 49 -3.32 -5.68 -0.99
N THR A 50 -3.37 -6.02 -2.28
CA THR A 50 -3.59 -5.05 -3.34
C THR A 50 -4.94 -4.32 -3.18
N VAL A 51 -6.02 -5.03 -2.84
CA VAL A 51 -7.32 -4.38 -2.56
C VAL A 51 -7.20 -3.43 -1.38
N ALA A 52 -6.48 -3.80 -0.33
CA ALA A 52 -6.29 -2.96 0.83
C ALA A 52 -5.49 -1.69 0.52
N ILE A 53 -4.37 -1.82 -0.20
CA ILE A 53 -3.52 -0.69 -0.59
C ILE A 53 -4.30 0.27 -1.49
N THR A 54 -5.01 -0.24 -2.49
CA THR A 54 -5.82 0.62 -3.37
C THR A 54 -7.04 1.23 -2.66
N ALA A 55 -7.67 0.52 -1.72
CA ALA A 55 -8.73 1.08 -0.88
C ALA A 55 -8.20 2.22 0.01
N TYR A 56 -7.02 2.05 0.59
CA TYR A 56 -6.34 3.09 1.34
C TYR A 56 -6.07 4.33 0.47
N ALA A 57 -5.54 4.13 -0.75
CA ALA A 57 -5.24 5.22 -1.68
C ALA A 57 -6.47 6.04 -2.08
N VAL A 58 -7.66 5.42 -2.15
CA VAL A 58 -8.92 6.14 -2.42
C VAL A 58 -9.63 6.64 -1.15
N GLY A 59 -9.02 6.46 0.03
CA GLY A 59 -9.57 6.91 1.31
C GLY A 59 -10.64 5.99 1.92
N ASP A 60 -10.89 4.80 1.37
CA ASP A 60 -11.77 3.81 1.99
C ASP A 60 -11.00 3.00 3.05
N PHE A 61 -10.67 3.69 4.16
CA PHE A 61 -9.94 3.11 5.28
C PHE A 61 -10.66 1.93 5.93
N ALA A 62 -11.99 1.92 5.89
CA ALA A 62 -12.79 0.82 6.45
C ALA A 62 -12.61 -0.46 5.63
N LEU A 63 -12.63 -0.35 4.31
CA LEU A 63 -12.33 -1.46 3.41
C LEU A 63 -10.87 -1.90 3.54
N ALA A 64 -9.93 -0.95 3.57
CA ALA A 64 -8.50 -1.23 3.76
C ALA A 64 -8.26 -2.08 5.01
N LEU A 65 -8.80 -1.69 6.17
CA LEU A 65 -8.71 -2.45 7.42
C LEU A 65 -9.26 -3.86 7.31
N ARG A 66 -10.41 -4.03 6.69
CA ARG A 66 -11.02 -5.35 6.51
C ARG A 66 -10.13 -6.27 5.69
N GLU A 67 -9.58 -5.77 4.60
CA GLU A 67 -8.75 -6.54 3.69
C GLU A 67 -7.35 -6.81 4.28
N LEU A 68 -6.74 -5.84 4.99
CA LEU A 68 -5.48 -6.01 5.73
C LEU A 68 -5.58 -7.09 6.81
N ARG A 69 -6.65 -7.08 7.61
CA ARG A 69 -6.89 -8.12 8.61
C ARG A 69 -7.10 -9.49 7.98
N THR A 70 -7.73 -9.53 6.80
CA THR A 70 -7.89 -10.76 6.03
C THR A 70 -6.57 -11.24 5.46
N HIS A 71 -5.74 -10.34 4.92
CA HIS A 71 -4.38 -10.61 4.47
C HIS A 71 -3.54 -11.22 5.60
N ARG A 72 -3.47 -10.54 6.74
CA ARG A 72 -2.74 -10.99 7.94
C ARG A 72 -3.18 -12.40 8.40
N ARG A 73 -4.49 -12.68 8.38
CA ARG A 73 -5.02 -14.00 8.72
C ARG A 73 -4.64 -15.09 7.71
N ILE A 74 -4.48 -14.75 6.44
CA ILE A 74 -4.11 -15.70 5.37
C ILE A 74 -2.61 -15.98 5.37
N THR A 75 -1.79 -14.94 5.52
CA THR A 75 -0.33 -14.99 5.36
C THR A 75 0.42 -15.21 6.67
N GLY A 76 -0.14 -14.77 7.79
CA GLY A 76 0.54 -14.69 9.08
C GLY A 76 1.60 -13.57 9.14
N SER A 77 1.68 -12.69 8.12
CA SER A 77 2.64 -11.58 8.07
C SER A 77 2.11 -10.36 8.80
N ASP A 78 3.01 -9.66 9.49
CA ASP A 78 2.81 -8.35 10.12
C ASP A 78 3.38 -7.20 9.28
N ASP A 79 3.85 -7.45 8.05
CA ASP A 79 4.52 -6.42 7.21
C ASP A 79 3.60 -5.24 6.89
N GLN A 80 2.29 -5.45 6.87
CA GLN A 80 1.29 -4.42 6.62
C GLN A 80 0.74 -3.73 7.89
N VAL A 81 1.37 -3.94 9.04
CA VAL A 81 0.92 -3.30 10.29
C VAL A 81 0.99 -1.76 10.23
N PRO A 82 1.96 -1.11 9.57
CA PRO A 82 1.94 0.35 9.43
C PRO A 82 0.66 0.85 8.75
N LEU A 83 0.23 0.18 7.69
CA LEU A 83 -0.98 0.53 6.95
C LEU A 83 -2.25 0.25 7.77
N ILE A 84 -2.26 -0.78 8.65
CA ILE A 84 -3.35 -1.02 9.60
C ILE A 84 -3.44 0.14 10.58
N VAL A 85 -2.31 0.54 11.16
CA VAL A 85 -2.23 1.66 12.12
C VAL A 85 -2.75 2.94 11.48
N ASP A 86 -2.29 3.25 10.27
CA ASP A 86 -2.69 4.48 9.59
C ASP A 86 -4.15 4.44 9.13
N SER A 87 -4.66 3.28 8.72
CA SER A 87 -6.08 3.10 8.40
C SER A 87 -6.99 3.23 9.64
N GLU A 88 -6.56 2.79 10.84
CA GLU A 88 -7.30 3.03 12.09
C GLU A 88 -7.36 4.54 12.42
N ARG A 89 -6.30 5.29 12.13
CA ARG A 89 -6.32 6.75 12.20
C ARG A 89 -7.34 7.34 11.22
N GLY A 90 -7.32 6.87 9.96
CA GLY A 90 -8.22 7.30 8.91
C GLY A 90 -9.71 7.08 9.23
N VAL A 91 -10.06 6.06 10.03
CA VAL A 91 -11.44 5.86 10.53
C VAL A 91 -11.68 6.59 11.86
N GLY A 92 -10.78 7.46 12.30
CA GLY A 92 -10.93 8.29 13.51
C GLY A 92 -10.72 7.50 14.82
N LYS A 93 -9.88 6.48 14.84
CA LYS A 93 -9.62 5.64 16.01
C LYS A 93 -8.13 5.58 16.37
N PRO A 94 -7.49 6.71 16.70
CA PRO A 94 -6.05 6.76 16.97
C PRO A 94 -5.62 5.93 18.17
N ASP A 95 -6.47 5.75 19.19
CA ASP A 95 -6.16 4.84 20.30
C ASP A 95 -5.99 3.40 19.84
N ARG A 96 -6.89 2.92 18.96
CA ARG A 96 -6.77 1.58 18.38
C ARG A 96 -5.56 1.44 17.46
N ALA A 97 -5.23 2.50 16.73
CA ALA A 97 -4.00 2.55 15.94
C ALA A 97 -2.77 2.26 16.81
N LEU A 98 -2.66 2.92 17.96
CA LEU A 98 -1.58 2.71 18.91
C LEU A 98 -1.61 1.29 19.54
N GLU A 99 -2.78 0.74 19.79
CA GLU A 99 -2.92 -0.65 20.30
C GLU A 99 -2.39 -1.66 19.27
N GLU A 100 -2.80 -1.54 18.01
CA GLU A 100 -2.34 -2.42 16.90
C GLU A 100 -0.82 -2.34 16.72
N GLY A 101 -0.26 -1.12 16.70
CA GLY A 101 1.19 -0.93 16.55
C GLY A 101 2.03 -1.44 17.70
N ARG A 102 1.49 -1.48 18.95
CA ARG A 102 2.16 -2.04 20.13
C ARG A 102 2.03 -3.55 20.23
N ALA A 103 1.00 -4.14 19.62
CA ALA A 103 0.76 -5.58 19.68
C ALA A 103 1.77 -6.39 18.85
N VAL A 104 2.52 -5.75 17.96
CA VAL A 104 3.45 -6.40 17.04
C VAL A 104 4.86 -6.44 17.61
N ASP A 105 5.52 -7.59 17.44
CA ASP A 105 6.93 -7.75 17.79
C ASP A 105 7.82 -7.05 16.74
N ARG A 106 8.23 -5.82 17.06
CA ARG A 106 9.05 -4.98 16.17
C ARG A 106 10.38 -5.64 15.76
N SER A 107 10.91 -6.59 16.57
CA SER A 107 12.16 -7.27 16.26
C SER A 107 12.06 -8.21 15.05
N LYS A 108 10.85 -8.61 14.69
CA LYS A 108 10.57 -9.47 13.53
C LYS A 108 10.28 -8.70 12.26
N LEU A 109 10.06 -7.39 12.36
CA LEU A 109 9.79 -6.53 11.22
C LEU A 109 11.09 -6.17 10.51
N SER A 110 11.02 -6.04 9.18
CA SER A 110 12.12 -5.45 8.41
C SER A 110 12.34 -3.99 8.79
N VAL A 111 13.51 -3.45 8.50
CA VAL A 111 13.85 -2.05 8.82
C VAL A 111 12.85 -1.07 8.21
N PRO A 112 12.52 -1.13 6.91
CA PRO A 112 11.55 -0.23 6.32
C PRO A 112 10.18 -0.28 7.01
N VAL A 113 9.70 -1.47 7.34
CA VAL A 113 8.40 -1.65 8.02
C VAL A 113 8.42 -1.05 9.43
N ARG A 114 9.54 -1.20 10.18
CA ARG A 114 9.68 -0.56 11.50
C ARG A 114 9.62 0.95 11.42
N VAL A 115 10.27 1.54 10.43
CA VAL A 115 10.25 2.99 10.20
C VAL A 115 8.86 3.48 9.83
N GLN A 116 8.20 2.81 8.88
CA GLN A 116 6.82 3.14 8.51
C GLN A 116 5.88 3.03 9.71
N LEU A 117 6.06 2.01 10.56
CA LEU A 117 5.29 1.86 11.79
C LEU A 117 5.53 3.00 12.77
N ALA A 118 6.77 3.45 12.94
CA ALA A 118 7.09 4.59 13.78
C ALA A 118 6.41 5.87 13.29
N ILE A 119 6.43 6.13 11.98
CA ILE A 119 5.75 7.27 11.35
C ILE A 119 4.24 7.19 11.58
N ALA A 120 3.61 6.04 11.32
CA ALA A 120 2.17 5.87 11.51
C ALA A 120 1.75 6.04 12.97
N MET A 121 2.54 5.51 13.93
CA MET A 121 2.29 5.68 15.37
C MET A 121 2.50 7.11 15.84
N SER A 122 3.48 7.82 15.29
CA SER A 122 3.68 9.25 15.54
C SER A 122 2.46 10.05 15.10
N GLY A 123 1.94 9.77 13.89
CA GLY A 123 0.69 10.37 13.41
C GLY A 123 -0.50 10.10 14.33
N ALA A 124 -0.64 8.87 14.86
CA ALA A 124 -1.68 8.54 15.83
C ALA A 124 -1.55 9.32 17.15
N ARG A 125 -0.32 9.64 17.57
CA ARG A 125 -0.06 10.51 18.73
C ARG A 125 -0.49 11.96 18.45
N LEU A 126 -0.20 12.46 17.24
CA LEU A 126 -0.63 13.80 16.83
C LEU A 126 -2.16 13.91 16.82
N ASP A 127 -2.86 12.91 16.29
CA ASP A 127 -4.32 12.87 16.29
C ASP A 127 -4.93 12.93 17.71
N LEU A 128 -4.18 12.48 18.73
CA LEU A 128 -4.56 12.58 20.15
C LEU A 128 -4.06 13.86 20.83
N GLY A 129 -3.35 14.75 20.13
CA GLY A 129 -2.71 15.94 20.71
C GLY A 129 -1.51 15.63 21.60
N GLU A 130 -0.94 14.43 21.50
CA GLU A 130 0.21 13.98 22.29
C GLU A 130 1.54 14.27 21.56
N THR A 131 1.78 15.52 21.18
CA THR A 131 2.86 15.92 20.23
C THR A 131 4.27 15.53 20.73
N GLU A 132 4.54 15.63 22.01
CA GLU A 132 5.83 15.20 22.58
C GLU A 132 6.03 13.68 22.45
N ARG A 133 4.95 12.91 22.61
CA ARG A 133 5.01 11.46 22.43
C ARG A 133 5.12 11.09 20.95
N ALA A 134 4.55 11.91 20.07
CA ALA A 134 4.73 11.74 18.62
C ALA A 134 6.20 11.83 18.24
N LEU A 135 6.93 12.80 18.78
CA LEU A 135 8.36 12.92 18.56
C LEU A 135 9.15 11.72 19.09
N GLN A 136 8.74 11.18 20.25
CA GLN A 136 9.37 9.98 20.82
C GLN A 136 9.19 8.72 19.97
N GLU A 137 8.04 8.56 19.29
CA GLU A 137 7.82 7.42 18.36
C GLU A 137 8.81 7.46 17.17
N LEU A 138 9.31 8.67 16.79
CA LEU A 138 10.28 8.88 15.70
C LEU A 138 11.74 8.84 16.19
N ASP A 139 11.98 8.69 17.49
CA ASP A 139 13.33 8.59 18.06
C ASP A 139 13.80 7.13 17.99
N ILE A 140 14.13 6.69 16.80
CA ILE A 140 14.52 5.32 16.48
C ILE A 140 15.95 5.28 15.92
N PRO A 141 16.68 4.17 16.07
CA PRO A 141 18.06 4.04 15.56
C PRO A 141 18.19 4.27 14.06
N GLU A 142 17.11 4.06 13.30
CA GLU A 142 17.05 4.25 11.85
C GLU A 142 17.01 5.73 11.42
N ALA A 143 16.81 6.66 12.36
CA ALA A 143 16.82 8.10 12.13
C ALA A 143 18.25 8.69 12.13
N ASP A 144 19.15 8.09 11.35
CA ASP A 144 20.53 8.55 11.19
C ASP A 144 20.58 9.80 10.29
N PRO A 145 20.91 11.00 10.82
CA PRO A 145 20.87 12.25 10.07
C PRO A 145 21.98 12.37 9.02
N ASP A 146 23.01 11.53 9.10
CA ASP A 146 24.20 11.60 8.26
C ASP A 146 24.18 10.58 7.10
N ARG A 147 23.10 9.77 7.00
CA ARG A 147 22.97 8.73 5.99
C ARG A 147 21.60 8.74 5.35
N ALA A 148 21.57 8.67 4.01
CA ALA A 148 20.37 8.52 3.23
C ALA A 148 20.06 7.03 2.99
N PHE A 149 18.90 6.58 3.45
CA PHE A 149 18.27 5.31 3.15
C PHE A 149 16.93 5.58 2.47
N GLU A 150 16.34 4.60 1.82
CA GLU A 150 15.06 4.72 1.12
C GLU A 150 13.92 5.27 2.00
N TRP A 151 14.00 5.06 3.31
CA TRP A 151 13.02 5.57 4.28
C TRP A 151 13.38 6.94 4.89
N SER A 152 14.62 7.45 4.69
CA SER A 152 15.09 8.67 5.36
C SER A 152 14.27 9.90 5.02
N PRO A 153 13.88 10.17 3.76
CA PRO A 153 13.08 11.34 3.44
C PRO A 153 11.77 11.39 4.23
N ALA A 154 11.00 10.30 4.19
CA ALA A 154 9.70 10.22 4.88
C ALA A 154 9.85 10.33 6.41
N LEU A 155 10.87 9.68 6.99
CA LEU A 155 11.13 9.73 8.43
C LEU A 155 11.55 11.14 8.90
N PHE A 156 12.39 11.81 8.12
CA PHE A 156 12.88 13.16 8.46
C PHE A 156 11.78 14.20 8.29
N SER A 157 10.97 14.15 7.24
CA SER A 157 9.80 15.01 7.07
C SER A 157 8.76 14.78 8.18
N ALA A 158 8.50 13.53 8.56
CA ALA A 158 7.61 13.25 9.69
C ALA A 158 8.13 13.88 10.99
N ARG A 159 9.44 13.83 11.24
CA ARG A 159 10.07 14.46 12.41
C ARG A 159 9.99 15.99 12.34
N ALA A 160 10.20 16.58 11.17
CA ALA A 160 10.06 18.03 10.96
C ALA A 160 8.64 18.49 11.27
N ALA A 161 7.62 17.81 10.75
CA ALA A 161 6.22 18.15 11.00
C ALA A 161 5.87 18.12 12.49
N VAL A 162 6.33 17.12 13.24
CA VAL A 162 6.11 17.07 14.71
C VAL A 162 6.81 18.20 15.44
N LEU A 163 8.02 18.58 14.99
CA LEU A 163 8.76 19.69 15.57
C LEU A 163 8.08 21.05 15.31
N GLU A 164 7.48 21.23 14.15
CA GLU A 164 6.64 22.40 13.84
C GLU A 164 5.44 22.49 14.79
N GLU A 165 4.73 21.39 15.02
CA GLU A 165 3.60 21.33 15.97
C GLU A 165 4.04 21.64 17.43
N LEU A 166 5.32 21.42 17.76
CA LEU A 166 5.92 21.78 19.04
C LEU A 166 6.42 23.24 19.08
N GLY A 167 6.32 24.00 17.97
CA GLY A 167 6.86 25.36 17.86
C GLY A 167 8.40 25.41 17.82
N ARG A 168 9.05 24.28 17.46
CA ARG A 168 10.52 24.16 17.34
C ARG A 168 10.96 24.38 15.90
N ASP A 169 10.57 25.52 15.31
CA ASP A 169 10.68 25.81 13.88
C ASP A 169 12.11 25.71 13.33
N ALA A 170 13.12 26.11 14.10
CA ALA A 170 14.52 26.04 13.66
C ALA A 170 14.99 24.57 13.49
N GLU A 171 14.55 23.69 14.37
CA GLU A 171 14.88 22.28 14.31
C GLU A 171 14.06 21.58 13.22
N ALA A 172 12.80 21.96 13.07
CA ALA A 172 11.95 21.47 11.99
C ALA A 172 12.56 21.77 10.61
N ALA A 173 12.97 23.02 10.37
CA ALA A 173 13.65 23.43 9.14
C ALA A 173 14.96 22.66 8.87
N GLU A 174 15.69 22.29 9.91
CA GLU A 174 16.90 21.47 9.79
C GLU A 174 16.56 20.04 9.35
N TRP A 175 15.51 19.43 9.92
CA TRP A 175 15.10 18.08 9.54
C TRP A 175 14.47 18.05 8.17
N GLU A 176 13.70 19.05 7.78
CA GLU A 176 13.14 19.15 6.42
C GLU A 176 14.24 19.29 5.37
N ARG A 177 15.28 20.09 5.66
CA ARG A 177 16.45 20.17 4.76
C ARG A 177 17.15 18.81 4.60
N ARG A 178 17.26 18.02 5.69
CA ARG A 178 17.81 16.66 5.61
C ARG A 178 16.94 15.72 4.79
N ALA A 179 15.62 15.83 4.92
CA ALA A 179 14.68 15.07 4.12
C ALA A 179 14.89 15.34 2.63
N GLN A 180 15.01 16.62 2.25
CA GLN A 180 15.27 17.01 0.86
C GLN A 180 16.62 16.49 0.35
N ILE A 181 17.70 16.64 1.12
CA ILE A 181 19.02 16.13 0.75
C ILE A 181 18.99 14.61 0.56
N ALA A 182 18.28 13.89 1.45
CA ALA A 182 18.14 12.43 1.32
C ALA A 182 17.34 12.04 0.07
N SER A 183 16.27 12.77 -0.25
CA SER A 183 15.50 12.57 -1.48
C SER A 183 16.37 12.77 -2.72
N ASP A 184 17.06 13.90 -2.81
CA ASP A 184 17.93 14.25 -3.94
C ASP A 184 19.04 13.21 -4.14
N ALA A 185 19.60 12.69 -3.05
CA ALA A 185 20.63 11.66 -3.11
C ALA A 185 20.10 10.32 -3.63
N LEU A 186 18.87 9.94 -3.25
CA LEU A 186 18.22 8.72 -3.73
C LEU A 186 17.83 8.84 -5.20
N ASP A 187 17.29 9.99 -5.62
CA ASP A 187 16.95 10.26 -7.01
C ASP A 187 18.20 10.25 -7.91
N ALA A 188 19.31 10.83 -7.43
CA ALA A 188 20.58 10.76 -8.14
C ALA A 188 21.09 9.33 -8.26
N ALA A 189 20.97 8.52 -7.20
CA ALA A 189 21.37 7.12 -7.23
C ALA A 189 20.50 6.29 -8.19
N ALA A 190 19.19 6.50 -8.19
CA ALA A 190 18.25 5.88 -9.11
C ALA A 190 18.54 6.29 -10.57
N GLY A 191 18.75 7.58 -10.84
CA GLY A 191 19.08 8.09 -12.16
C GLY A 191 20.43 7.59 -12.71
N VAL A 192 21.35 7.20 -11.85
CA VAL A 192 22.61 6.53 -12.26
C VAL A 192 22.36 5.07 -12.63
N ALA A 193 21.47 4.39 -11.89
CA ALA A 193 21.09 3.00 -12.15
C ALA A 193 20.30 2.84 -13.46
N ASP A 194 19.48 3.84 -13.82
CA ASP A 194 18.66 3.85 -15.04
C ASP A 194 19.44 4.28 -16.31
N ARG A 195 20.69 4.72 -16.17
CA ARG A 195 21.53 5.02 -17.34
C ARG A 195 22.00 3.72 -17.97
N GLU A 196 21.29 3.23 -18.96
CA GLU A 196 21.86 2.30 -19.95
C GLU A 196 23.00 3.02 -20.68
N VAL A 197 24.23 2.59 -20.40
CA VAL A 197 25.38 3.03 -21.16
C VAL A 197 25.43 2.22 -22.45
N ILE A 198 24.84 2.76 -23.50
CA ILE A 198 25.00 2.19 -24.84
C ILE A 198 26.40 2.56 -25.31
N VAL A 199 27.33 1.63 -25.21
CA VAL A 199 28.65 1.76 -25.82
C VAL A 199 28.53 1.40 -27.30
N VAL A 200 28.49 2.43 -28.14
CA VAL A 200 28.58 2.26 -29.59
C VAL A 200 30.06 2.12 -29.92
N GLU A 201 30.55 0.88 -30.14
CA GLU A 201 31.82 0.65 -30.75
C GLU A 201 31.69 0.86 -32.27
N GLU A 202 32.26 1.95 -32.76
CA GLU A 202 32.43 2.18 -34.20
C GLU A 202 33.57 1.28 -34.69
N ILE A 203 33.24 0.18 -35.34
CA ILE A 203 34.21 -0.70 -35.94
C ILE A 203 34.51 -0.16 -37.35
N GLU A 204 35.69 0.44 -37.53
CA GLU A 204 36.22 0.73 -38.87
C GLU A 204 36.57 -0.60 -39.55
N LEU A 205 35.74 -0.99 -40.51
CA LEU A 205 36.08 -2.08 -41.42
C LEU A 205 37.10 -1.54 -42.43
N ILE A 206 38.34 -1.91 -42.22
CA ILE A 206 39.43 -1.66 -43.20
C ILE A 206 39.35 -2.76 -44.25
N ASP A 207 38.89 -2.42 -45.45
CA ASP A 207 38.96 -3.33 -46.59
C ASP A 207 40.42 -3.50 -47.05
N ASP A 208 40.81 -4.74 -47.33
CA ASP A 208 42.14 -5.13 -47.75
C ASP A 208 42.58 -4.51 -49.11
N GLU A 209 41.66 -3.72 -49.74
CA GLU A 209 41.96 -3.03 -51.03
C GLU A 209 42.11 -1.50 -50.91
N GLY A 210 42.17 -0.92 -49.68
CA GLY A 210 42.59 0.47 -49.46
C GLY A 210 41.54 1.53 -49.86
N GLY A 211 40.27 1.19 -49.97
CA GLY A 211 39.17 2.12 -50.21
C GLY A 211 38.24 2.21 -48.99
N VAL A 212 38.05 3.42 -48.48
CA VAL A 212 37.05 3.72 -47.42
C VAL A 212 35.68 3.81 -48.10
N ASP A 213 34.91 2.71 -48.05
CA ASP A 213 33.51 2.74 -48.50
C ASP A 213 32.61 2.97 -47.28
N VAL A 214 32.02 4.15 -47.18
CA VAL A 214 31.03 4.47 -46.15
C VAL A 214 29.71 3.82 -46.60
N ALA A 215 29.56 2.53 -46.30
CA ALA A 215 28.30 1.84 -46.53
C ALA A 215 27.28 2.37 -45.54
N SER A 216 26.39 3.22 -46.02
CA SER A 216 25.10 3.53 -45.38
C SER A 216 24.35 2.22 -45.23
N GLY A 217 24.42 1.62 -44.04
CA GLY A 217 23.80 0.34 -43.74
C GLY A 217 22.29 0.44 -43.67
N VAL A 218 21.65 0.38 -44.81
CA VAL A 218 20.27 -0.07 -44.89
C VAL A 218 20.34 -1.59 -44.86
N ILE A 219 20.01 -2.19 -43.73
CA ILE A 219 19.80 -3.64 -43.64
C ILE A 219 18.55 -3.93 -44.47
N PRO A 220 18.67 -4.76 -45.55
CA PRO A 220 17.48 -5.17 -46.29
C PRO A 220 16.62 -6.03 -45.38
N THR A 221 15.34 -5.72 -45.31
CA THR A 221 14.32 -6.43 -44.50
C THR A 221 14.02 -7.85 -44.99
N GLU A 222 14.74 -8.34 -46.01
CA GLU A 222 14.52 -9.64 -46.62
C GLU A 222 15.17 -10.81 -45.88
N ASP A 223 16.04 -10.54 -44.89
CA ASP A 223 16.79 -11.62 -44.20
C ASP A 223 16.31 -11.87 -42.75
N LEU A 224 15.16 -11.32 -42.37
CA LEU A 224 14.58 -11.52 -41.02
C LEU A 224 13.52 -12.62 -40.97
N GLY A 225 13.51 -13.58 -41.91
CA GLY A 225 12.75 -14.84 -41.75
C GLY A 225 11.27 -14.65 -41.33
N LEU A 226 10.56 -13.63 -41.89
CA LEU A 226 9.14 -13.36 -41.57
C LEU A 226 8.17 -14.10 -42.52
N ASP A 227 8.66 -15.05 -43.30
CA ASP A 227 7.83 -15.79 -44.28
C ASP A 227 6.99 -16.93 -43.66
N ASP A 228 7.00 -17.10 -42.32
CA ASP A 228 6.22 -18.17 -41.66
C ASP A 228 5.01 -17.67 -40.84
N ILE A 229 4.45 -16.49 -41.15
CA ILE A 229 3.22 -16.01 -40.51
C ILE A 229 2.09 -15.78 -41.57
N GLU A 230 1.96 -16.66 -42.53
CA GLU A 230 0.75 -16.80 -43.37
C GLU A 230 0.22 -18.21 -43.20
N ASP A 231 -0.50 -18.49 -42.14
CA ASP A 231 -1.66 -19.40 -42.11
C ASP A 231 -2.29 -19.46 -40.71
N LEU A 232 -3.04 -18.45 -40.32
CA LEU A 232 -4.13 -18.64 -39.38
C LEU A 232 -5.41 -18.20 -40.06
N GLY A 233 -6.00 -19.20 -40.72
CA GLY A 233 -7.24 -19.12 -41.42
C GLY A 233 -8.35 -18.45 -40.66
N ASP A 234 -8.99 -17.56 -41.36
CA ASP A 234 -10.35 -17.10 -41.18
C ASP A 234 -11.30 -18.29 -40.90
N THR A 235 -11.76 -18.43 -39.65
CA THR A 235 -12.95 -19.22 -39.34
C THR A 235 -13.99 -18.30 -38.73
N SER A 236 -14.67 -17.60 -39.60
CA SER A 236 -16.02 -17.14 -39.35
C SER A 236 -16.92 -18.37 -39.18
N THR A 237 -17.40 -18.61 -37.98
CA THR A 237 -18.57 -19.46 -37.76
C THR A 237 -19.61 -18.68 -37.00
N SER A 238 -20.66 -18.46 -37.73
CA SER A 238 -21.99 -17.98 -37.42
C SER A 238 -22.54 -18.34 -36.05
N ALA A 239 -23.32 -17.37 -35.59
CA ALA A 239 -24.35 -17.45 -34.57
C ALA A 239 -25.09 -18.79 -34.52
N ASP A 240 -25.29 -19.27 -33.32
CA ASP A 240 -26.48 -20.08 -33.02
C ASP A 240 -27.07 -19.59 -31.69
N ASP A 241 -28.30 -19.16 -31.82
CA ASP A 241 -29.23 -18.78 -30.77
C ASP A 241 -29.46 -19.98 -29.85
N ALA A 242 -29.31 -19.83 -28.56
CA ALA A 242 -29.98 -20.67 -27.59
C ALA A 242 -30.51 -19.81 -26.46
N ASP A 243 -31.76 -19.48 -26.59
CA ASP A 243 -32.80 -19.22 -25.62
C ASP A 243 -32.63 -20.11 -24.38
N VAL A 244 -32.41 -19.53 -23.18
CA VAL A 244 -32.70 -20.15 -21.90
C VAL A 244 -33.39 -19.14 -21.00
N THR A 245 -34.65 -19.37 -20.89
CA THR A 245 -35.68 -18.89 -20.00
C THR A 245 -35.26 -18.64 -18.54
N ASP A 246 -35.80 -17.51 -18.08
CA ASP A 246 -36.33 -17.15 -16.78
C ASP A 246 -36.57 -18.32 -15.82
N ALA A 247 -36.03 -18.25 -14.59
CA ALA A 247 -36.72 -18.62 -13.36
C ALA A 247 -35.90 -18.25 -12.12
N ASP A 248 -36.61 -17.61 -11.26
CA ASP A 248 -36.63 -17.54 -9.80
C ASP A 248 -35.87 -16.40 -9.12
N ALA A 249 -36.65 -15.35 -8.97
CA ALA A 249 -36.61 -14.44 -7.85
C ALA A 249 -37.05 -15.19 -6.58
N ASP A 250 -36.18 -15.29 -5.58
CA ASP A 250 -36.62 -15.60 -4.23
C ASP A 250 -36.24 -14.46 -3.29
N ALA A 251 -37.26 -13.77 -2.87
CA ALA A 251 -37.26 -12.71 -1.91
C ALA A 251 -37.09 -13.33 -0.51
N VAL A 252 -36.06 -12.94 0.21
CA VAL A 252 -36.00 -13.22 1.66
C VAL A 252 -36.14 -11.91 2.43
N SER A 253 -37.35 -11.80 2.91
CA SER A 253 -37.95 -11.05 4.00
C SER A 253 -36.99 -10.47 5.04
N ALA A 254 -37.18 -9.18 5.27
CA ALA A 254 -36.76 -8.43 6.44
C ALA A 254 -37.36 -9.05 7.74
N GLY A 255 -36.49 -9.50 8.61
CA GLY A 255 -36.83 -9.79 10.00
C GLY A 255 -36.48 -8.59 10.89
N ALA A 256 -37.47 -7.79 11.20
CA ALA A 256 -37.41 -6.87 12.31
C ALA A 256 -37.42 -7.65 13.62
N VAL A 257 -36.50 -7.35 14.53
CA VAL A 257 -36.58 -7.82 15.92
C VAL A 257 -36.86 -6.62 16.80
N ASP A 258 -38.01 -6.68 17.47
CA ASP A 258 -38.51 -5.77 18.48
C ASP A 258 -37.50 -5.61 19.63
N VAL A 259 -37.37 -4.37 20.06
CA VAL A 259 -36.79 -3.98 21.35
C VAL A 259 -37.91 -4.06 22.39
N ASP A 260 -37.76 -4.97 23.32
CA ASP A 260 -38.60 -5.04 24.50
C ASP A 260 -38.01 -4.12 25.59
N GLU A 261 -38.76 -3.10 25.95
CA GLU A 261 -38.56 -2.29 27.14
C GLU A 261 -38.96 -3.14 28.37
N ALA A 262 -38.06 -3.21 29.33
CA ALA A 262 -38.45 -3.64 30.69
C ALA A 262 -37.96 -2.62 31.70
N ASP A 263 -38.87 -1.84 32.16
CA ASP A 263 -38.89 -1.11 33.43
C ASP A 263 -38.65 -2.04 34.62
N ALA A 264 -37.91 -1.56 35.61
CA ALA A 264 -38.13 -1.81 37.05
C ALA A 264 -37.17 -0.94 37.86
N ASP A 265 -37.55 0.13 38.28
CA ASP A 265 -37.94 0.64 39.60
C ASP A 265 -37.48 -0.18 40.81
N SER A 266 -36.93 0.56 41.77
CA SER A 266 -36.98 0.52 43.25
C SER A 266 -35.59 0.79 43.83
N ASP A 267 -35.45 1.82 44.47
CA ASP A 267 -35.93 2.34 45.76
C ASP A 267 -34.86 2.30 46.85
N ALA A 268 -34.59 3.49 47.29
CA ALA A 268 -34.42 4.00 48.64
C ALA A 268 -33.38 3.43 49.60
N SER A 269 -32.78 4.42 50.20
CA SER A 269 -32.55 4.64 51.64
C SER A 269 -31.11 4.65 52.13
N THR A 270 -30.67 5.86 52.44
CA THR A 270 -30.36 6.41 53.78
C THR A 270 -29.22 5.73 54.54
N GLU A 271 -28.33 6.43 55.01
CA GLU A 271 -28.02 7.33 56.08
C GLU A 271 -26.51 7.37 56.32
N SER A 272 -25.91 8.54 56.32
CA SER A 272 -25.50 9.25 57.55
C SER A 272 -24.38 8.60 58.38
N SER A 273 -23.19 9.16 58.31
CA SER A 273 -22.47 9.67 59.50
C SER A 273 -21.04 10.06 59.13
N ALA A 274 -20.73 11.30 59.23
CA ALA A 274 -19.45 11.82 59.75
C ALA A 274 -19.71 12.18 61.23
N PRO A 275 -18.74 12.58 62.07
CA PRO A 275 -17.31 12.81 61.96
C PRO A 275 -16.50 12.10 63.06
N ASP A 276 -15.18 12.27 63.10
CA ASP A 276 -14.33 12.70 64.26
C ASP A 276 -12.88 12.63 63.78
N GLU A 277 -12.21 13.72 63.68
CA GLU A 277 -11.27 14.43 64.60
C GLU A 277 -10.39 13.51 65.45
N ASP A 278 -9.13 13.71 65.27
CA ASP A 278 -8.12 14.04 66.26
C ASP A 278 -6.88 13.13 66.33
N ALA A 279 -5.75 13.81 66.24
CA ALA A 279 -4.52 13.73 67.03
C ALA A 279 -3.57 12.54 66.81
N ARG A 280 -2.52 12.74 66.17
CA ARG A 280 -1.14 12.93 66.68
C ARG A 280 -0.10 12.82 65.60
#